data_b6e35c7ed8b3c95e6bb84bb094e28046
#
_entry.id   b6e35c7ed8b3c95e6bb84bb094e28046
#
_cell.length_a   1.000
_cell.length_b   1.000
_cell.length_c   1.000
_cell.angle_alpha   90.00
_cell.angle_beta   90.00
_cell.angle_gamma   90.00
#
_symmetry.space_group_name_H-M   'P 1'
#
loop_
_entity.id
_entity.type
_entity.pdbx_description
1 polymer ?
#
loop_
_entity_poly.entity_id
_entity_poly.type
_entity_poly.pdbx_seq_one_letter_code
_entity_poly.pdbx_strand_id
1 'polypeptide(L)'
;MKYLSRFIIAIVLLFSASVKAVEIVSFNAASSEAYVGAFVTGIKATAAQYGYDITVFENNYNQAEQNQQVEQYLATGKLPDVFIWWPPDAVAGLGSLRKLAKTGVPVLKINQLPNEQDKEYIFGYAGPDDRLRAYNAGEMMVKAMKMKQAAGGKGYNVIALSYPHSYGGYGLSINAFKAAIAGSDLNLIGDIGEGFGQANGYKGAAKLIAKVKDQGIHFVYGMDDAILTGGIKALEEAGYNVDWKAMDNDSV
;
A
#
# COMPACT_ATOMS: atom_id res chain seq x y z
N MET A 1 59.99 -23.87 -19.35
CA MET A 1 58.66 -23.38 -19.82
C MET A 1 57.47 -24.13 -19.24
N LYS A 2 57.52 -25.44 -18.92
CA LYS A 2 56.37 -26.20 -18.35
C LYS A 2 55.95 -25.83 -16.91
N TYR A 3 56.81 -25.22 -16.13
CA TYR A 3 56.48 -24.81 -14.74
C TYR A 3 55.87 -23.41 -14.62
N LEU A 4 56.12 -22.53 -15.62
CA LEU A 4 55.57 -21.17 -15.65
C LEU A 4 54.07 -21.19 -15.96
N SER A 5 53.59 -22.09 -16.79
CA SER A 5 52.16 -22.20 -17.14
C SER A 5 51.30 -22.77 -15.98
N ARG A 6 51.90 -23.63 -15.13
CA ARG A 6 51.20 -24.16 -13.95
C ARG A 6 51.05 -23.13 -12.80
N PHE A 7 52.00 -22.21 -12.71
CA PHE A 7 51.97 -21.13 -11.72
C PHE A 7 50.90 -20.05 -12.05
N ILE A 8 50.71 -19.74 -13.35
CA ILE A 8 49.71 -18.79 -13.83
C ILE A 8 48.31 -19.33 -13.64
N ILE A 9 48.04 -20.61 -13.81
CA ILE A 9 46.73 -21.25 -13.59
C ILE A 9 46.38 -21.26 -12.10
N ALA A 10 47.37 -21.45 -11.20
CA ALA A 10 47.12 -21.40 -9.74
C ALA A 10 46.83 -19.98 -9.23
N ILE A 11 47.38 -18.94 -9.84
CA ILE A 11 47.10 -17.53 -9.47
C ILE A 11 45.71 -17.07 -9.93
N VAL A 12 45.23 -17.54 -11.08
CA VAL A 12 43.88 -17.21 -11.59
C VAL A 12 42.77 -17.84 -10.73
N LEU A 13 43.02 -18.98 -10.08
CA LEU A 13 42.07 -19.63 -9.19
C LEU A 13 41.97 -18.97 -7.77
N LEU A 14 42.95 -18.15 -7.37
CA LEU A 14 42.98 -17.49 -6.07
C LEU A 14 42.25 -16.13 -6.06
N PHE A 15 41.83 -15.62 -7.22
CA PHE A 15 41.05 -14.37 -7.33
C PHE A 15 39.56 -14.59 -7.56
N SER A 16 39.03 -15.74 -7.19
CA SER A 16 37.56 -15.84 -6.98
C SER A 16 37.22 -15.07 -5.71
N ALA A 17 37.27 -13.74 -5.80
CA ALA A 17 36.66 -12.90 -4.78
C ALA A 17 35.19 -13.36 -4.66
N SER A 18 34.86 -14.02 -3.57
CA SER A 18 33.48 -14.32 -3.22
C SER A 18 32.75 -12.97 -3.20
N VAL A 19 32.03 -12.65 -4.26
CA VAL A 19 31.13 -11.50 -4.24
C VAL A 19 30.11 -11.83 -3.15
N LYS A 20 30.20 -11.15 -2.02
CA LYS A 20 29.21 -11.30 -0.95
C LYS A 20 27.85 -10.94 -1.56
N ALA A 21 26.87 -11.83 -1.39
CA ALA A 21 25.52 -11.51 -1.78
C ALA A 21 25.02 -10.27 -1.04
N VAL A 22 24.28 -9.41 -1.71
CA VAL A 22 23.62 -8.27 -1.06
C VAL A 22 22.61 -8.81 -0.06
N GLU A 23 22.71 -8.39 1.19
CA GLU A 23 21.80 -8.78 2.26
C GLU A 23 20.68 -7.73 2.42
N ILE A 24 19.45 -8.17 2.36
CA ILE A 24 18.24 -7.33 2.49
C ILE A 24 17.45 -7.79 3.71
N VAL A 25 17.01 -6.86 4.53
CA VAL A 25 16.07 -7.14 5.62
C VAL A 25 14.81 -6.32 5.41
N SER A 26 13.68 -7.00 5.38
CA SER A 26 12.37 -6.40 5.14
C SER A 26 11.44 -6.59 6.33
N PHE A 27 10.85 -5.49 6.82
CA PHE A 27 9.82 -5.48 7.85
C PHE A 27 8.48 -5.12 7.22
N ASN A 28 7.54 -6.07 7.20
CA ASN A 28 6.27 -5.94 6.49
C ASN A 28 5.08 -6.35 7.35
N ALA A 29 3.87 -6.03 6.88
CA ALA A 29 2.66 -6.67 7.36
C ALA A 29 2.59 -8.15 6.92
N ALA A 30 1.58 -8.88 7.39
CA ALA A 30 1.44 -10.31 7.14
C ALA A 30 1.10 -10.61 5.67
N SER A 31 1.83 -11.53 5.07
CA SER A 31 1.66 -12.00 3.68
C SER A 31 0.37 -12.82 3.45
N SER A 32 -0.39 -13.11 4.50
CA SER A 32 -1.74 -13.66 4.39
C SER A 32 -2.75 -12.72 3.70
N GLU A 33 -2.49 -11.42 3.73
CA GLU A 33 -3.23 -10.44 2.93
C GLU A 33 -2.72 -10.47 1.48
N ALA A 34 -3.66 -10.54 0.51
CA ALA A 34 -3.32 -10.76 -0.90
C ALA A 34 -2.32 -9.75 -1.47
N TYR A 35 -2.48 -8.47 -1.15
CA TYR A 35 -1.58 -7.41 -1.61
C TYR A 35 -0.17 -7.52 -1.01
N VAL A 36 -0.07 -7.76 0.31
CA VAL A 36 1.22 -7.98 0.99
C VAL A 36 1.87 -9.28 0.51
N GLY A 37 1.07 -10.36 0.33
CA GLY A 37 1.53 -11.64 -0.19
C GLY A 37 2.14 -11.53 -1.58
N ALA A 38 1.50 -10.76 -2.49
CA ALA A 38 2.04 -10.48 -3.81
C ALA A 38 3.38 -9.71 -3.72
N PHE A 39 3.46 -8.69 -2.85
CA PHE A 39 4.69 -7.95 -2.60
C PHE A 39 5.81 -8.87 -2.07
N VAL A 40 5.56 -9.65 -1.02
CA VAL A 40 6.56 -10.57 -0.42
C VAL A 40 7.04 -11.61 -1.44
N THR A 41 6.12 -12.14 -2.25
CA THR A 41 6.47 -13.06 -3.35
C THR A 41 7.38 -12.36 -4.36
N GLY A 42 7.02 -11.15 -4.78
CA GLY A 42 7.78 -10.36 -5.74
C GLY A 42 9.20 -10.02 -5.26
N ILE A 43 9.35 -9.54 -4.01
CA ILE A 43 10.69 -9.20 -3.50
C ILE A 43 11.58 -10.43 -3.35
N LYS A 44 11.03 -11.59 -2.91
CA LYS A 44 11.78 -12.84 -2.83
C LYS A 44 12.21 -13.34 -4.21
N ALA A 45 11.33 -13.30 -5.20
CA ALA A 45 11.65 -13.68 -6.57
C ALA A 45 12.72 -12.77 -7.19
N THR A 46 12.61 -11.46 -6.97
CA THR A 46 13.59 -10.48 -7.45
C THR A 46 14.94 -10.67 -6.75
N ALA A 47 14.96 -10.87 -5.43
CA ALA A 47 16.18 -11.15 -4.70
C ALA A 47 16.88 -12.40 -5.26
N ALA A 48 16.14 -13.49 -5.47
CA ALA A 48 16.67 -14.72 -6.05
C ALA A 48 17.24 -14.52 -7.48
N GLN A 49 16.55 -13.71 -8.29
CA GLN A 49 17.01 -13.41 -9.67
C GLN A 49 18.37 -12.71 -9.69
N TYR A 50 18.64 -11.84 -8.70
CA TYR A 50 19.89 -11.09 -8.61
C TYR A 50 20.93 -11.74 -7.70
N GLY A 51 20.64 -12.90 -7.09
CA GLY A 51 21.53 -13.57 -6.16
C GLY A 51 21.67 -12.81 -4.82
N TYR A 52 20.63 -12.12 -4.39
CA TYR A 52 20.58 -11.41 -3.12
C TYR A 52 19.95 -12.29 -2.02
N ASP A 53 20.43 -12.12 -0.79
CA ASP A 53 19.84 -12.76 0.39
C ASP A 53 18.79 -11.84 1.00
N ILE A 54 17.58 -12.36 1.24
CA ILE A 54 16.50 -11.57 1.84
C ILE A 54 15.92 -12.27 3.08
N THR A 55 15.87 -11.54 4.18
CA THR A 55 15.14 -11.92 5.40
C THR A 55 13.89 -11.06 5.53
N VAL A 56 12.73 -11.70 5.70
CA VAL A 56 11.44 -11.01 5.82
C VAL A 56 10.89 -11.24 7.23
N PHE A 57 10.60 -10.15 7.92
CA PHE A 57 9.85 -10.12 9.18
C PHE A 57 8.42 -9.67 8.89
N GLU A 58 7.44 -10.45 9.33
CA GLU A 58 6.04 -10.17 9.13
C GLU A 58 5.36 -9.87 10.47
N ASN A 59 4.43 -8.94 10.50
CA ASN A 59 3.61 -8.60 11.65
C ASN A 59 2.12 -8.60 11.26
N ASN A 60 1.22 -8.72 12.24
CA ASN A 60 -0.23 -8.77 12.01
C ASN A 60 -0.87 -7.36 11.94
N TYR A 61 -0.34 -6.46 11.11
CA TYR A 61 -0.72 -5.04 11.08
C TYR A 61 -0.60 -4.36 12.46
N ASN A 62 0.34 -4.85 13.29
CA ASN A 62 0.61 -4.36 14.62
C ASN A 62 1.95 -3.64 14.66
N GLN A 63 1.92 -2.31 14.81
CA GLN A 63 3.15 -1.51 14.83
C GLN A 63 4.01 -1.79 16.06
N ALA A 64 3.42 -2.13 17.20
CA ALA A 64 4.20 -2.50 18.39
C ALA A 64 4.99 -3.80 18.18
N GLU A 65 4.38 -4.78 17.49
CA GLU A 65 5.06 -6.02 17.08
C GLU A 65 6.24 -5.70 16.14
N GLN A 66 6.00 -4.86 15.11
CA GLN A 66 7.09 -4.45 14.21
C GLN A 66 8.21 -3.71 14.93
N ASN A 67 7.87 -2.83 15.89
CA ASN A 67 8.87 -2.14 16.68
C ASN A 67 9.76 -3.12 17.49
N GLN A 68 9.17 -4.17 18.06
CA GLN A 68 9.91 -5.23 18.74
C GLN A 68 10.79 -6.02 17.77
N GLN A 69 10.30 -6.37 16.59
CA GLN A 69 11.08 -7.07 15.55
C GLN A 69 12.32 -6.25 15.15
N VAL A 70 12.15 -4.94 14.95
CA VAL A 70 13.26 -4.03 14.64
C VAL A 70 14.29 -4.02 15.79
N GLU A 71 13.83 -3.89 17.03
CA GLU A 71 14.72 -3.89 18.20
C GLU A 71 15.47 -5.21 18.35
N GLN A 72 14.78 -6.34 18.22
CA GLN A 72 15.39 -7.66 18.30
C GLN A 72 16.42 -7.88 17.19
N TYR A 73 16.11 -7.46 15.96
CA TYR A 73 17.05 -7.57 14.85
C TYR A 73 18.30 -6.73 15.11
N LEU A 74 18.15 -5.47 15.48
CA LEU A 74 19.27 -4.58 15.76
C LEU A 74 20.13 -5.05 16.95
N ALA A 75 19.52 -5.70 17.96
CA ALA A 75 20.23 -6.29 19.08
C ALA A 75 21.17 -7.45 18.69
N THR A 76 20.98 -8.06 17.50
CA THR A 76 21.91 -9.08 16.98
C THR A 76 23.25 -8.51 16.57
N GLY A 77 23.36 -7.20 16.38
CA GLY A 77 24.55 -6.52 15.86
C GLY A 77 24.81 -6.76 14.37
N LYS A 78 23.95 -7.54 13.67
CA LYS A 78 24.06 -7.74 12.23
C LYS A 78 23.43 -6.57 11.50
N LEU A 79 24.08 -6.12 10.42
CA LEU A 79 23.54 -5.07 9.55
C LEU A 79 23.47 -5.59 8.13
N PRO A 80 22.32 -5.44 7.44
CA PRO A 80 22.20 -5.77 6.03
C PRO A 80 22.77 -4.65 5.16
N ASP A 81 22.77 -4.83 3.86
CA ASP A 81 23.11 -3.77 2.91
C ASP A 81 21.94 -2.80 2.68
N VAL A 82 20.67 -3.25 2.85
CA VAL A 82 19.45 -2.44 2.73
C VAL A 82 18.37 -2.92 3.69
N PHE A 83 17.68 -1.96 4.30
CA PHE A 83 16.41 -2.20 4.96
C PHE A 83 15.24 -1.84 4.03
N ILE A 84 14.23 -2.70 3.97
CA ILE A 84 12.90 -2.39 3.43
C ILE A 84 11.96 -2.23 4.61
N TRP A 85 11.21 -1.13 4.63
CA TRP A 85 10.35 -0.80 5.77
C TRP A 85 8.93 -0.44 5.33
N TRP A 86 7.98 -1.28 5.71
CA TRP A 86 6.55 -1.07 5.51
C TRP A 86 5.85 -1.01 6.88
N PRO A 87 5.67 0.17 7.46
CA PRO A 87 5.05 0.28 8.77
C PRO A 87 3.53 0.10 8.68
N PRO A 88 2.89 -0.63 9.61
CA PRO A 88 1.45 -0.58 9.79
C PRO A 88 0.93 0.82 10.15
N ASP A 89 1.69 1.55 10.96
CA ASP A 89 1.44 2.93 11.36
C ASP A 89 2.76 3.73 11.31
N ALA A 90 2.88 4.61 10.33
CA ALA A 90 4.11 5.38 10.12
C ALA A 90 4.43 6.35 11.27
N VAL A 91 3.42 6.86 11.99
CA VAL A 91 3.61 7.76 13.12
C VAL A 91 4.14 7.00 14.33
N ALA A 92 3.47 5.91 14.70
CA ALA A 92 3.90 5.04 15.81
C ALA A 92 5.21 4.29 15.49
N GLY A 93 5.50 4.07 14.21
CA GLY A 93 6.73 3.43 13.72
C GLY A 93 7.94 4.36 13.58
N LEU A 94 7.77 5.67 13.71
CA LEU A 94 8.85 6.64 13.50
C LEU A 94 10.07 6.38 14.39
N GLY A 95 9.87 5.91 15.62
CA GLY A 95 10.95 5.53 16.52
C GLY A 95 11.82 4.39 15.97
N SER A 96 11.20 3.38 15.38
CA SER A 96 11.89 2.26 14.71
C SER A 96 12.61 2.72 13.45
N LEU A 97 11.97 3.55 12.62
CA LEU A 97 12.62 4.13 11.44
C LEU A 97 13.91 4.88 11.79
N ARG A 98 13.88 5.73 12.83
CA ARG A 98 15.04 6.45 13.33
C ARG A 98 16.16 5.51 13.79
N LYS A 99 15.82 4.39 14.45
CA LYS A 99 16.80 3.39 14.87
C LYS A 99 17.45 2.70 13.66
N LEU A 100 16.67 2.34 12.64
CA LEU A 100 17.18 1.78 11.39
C LEU A 100 18.12 2.77 10.68
N ALA A 101 17.68 4.01 10.47
CA ALA A 101 18.47 5.04 9.81
C ALA A 101 19.79 5.36 10.55
N LYS A 102 19.78 5.33 11.90
CA LYS A 102 20.98 5.56 12.74
C LYS A 102 22.08 4.52 12.53
N THR A 103 21.77 3.35 11.97
CA THR A 103 22.78 2.34 11.61
C THR A 103 23.67 2.76 10.43
N GLY A 104 23.25 3.75 9.65
CA GLY A 104 23.90 4.15 8.39
C GLY A 104 23.51 3.27 7.20
N VAL A 105 22.73 2.19 7.40
CA VAL A 105 22.21 1.35 6.32
C VAL A 105 21.05 2.07 5.63
N PRO A 106 20.99 2.11 4.28
CA PRO A 106 19.89 2.71 3.55
C PRO A 106 18.54 2.07 3.92
N VAL A 107 17.52 2.89 4.17
CA VAL A 107 16.15 2.44 4.42
C VAL A 107 15.27 2.79 3.24
N LEU A 108 14.69 1.78 2.58
CA LEU A 108 13.70 1.96 1.52
C LEU A 108 12.31 1.84 2.14
N LYS A 109 11.57 2.95 2.18
CA LYS A 109 10.17 2.92 2.59
C LYS A 109 9.29 2.47 1.44
N ILE A 110 8.30 1.63 1.73
CA ILE A 110 7.38 1.13 0.71
C ILE A 110 5.92 1.35 1.09
N ASN A 111 5.07 1.35 0.07
CA ASN A 111 3.60 1.40 0.12
C ASN A 111 2.99 2.70 0.66
N GLN A 112 3.45 3.24 1.77
CA GLN A 112 2.92 4.48 2.34
C GLN A 112 3.79 5.66 1.92
N LEU A 113 3.18 6.65 1.25
CA LEU A 113 3.88 7.85 0.82
C LEU A 113 4.62 8.52 2.00
N PRO A 114 5.90 8.90 1.84
CA PRO A 114 6.64 9.57 2.88
C PRO A 114 5.98 10.89 3.31
N ASN A 115 5.93 11.11 4.61
CA ASN A 115 5.53 12.39 5.21
C ASN A 115 6.76 13.22 5.63
N GLU A 116 6.54 14.45 6.06
CA GLU A 116 7.64 15.36 6.43
C GLU A 116 8.50 14.85 7.59
N GLN A 117 7.96 13.98 8.46
CA GLN A 117 8.68 13.49 9.64
C GLN A 117 9.61 12.32 9.33
N ASP A 118 9.31 11.56 8.26
CA ASP A 118 10.08 10.37 7.91
C ASP A 118 11.04 10.55 6.72
N LYS A 119 10.87 11.61 5.93
CA LYS A 119 11.69 11.87 4.73
C LYS A 119 13.19 11.89 4.99
N GLU A 120 13.63 12.44 6.11
CA GLU A 120 15.06 12.54 6.44
C GLU A 120 15.72 11.20 6.81
N TYR A 121 14.90 10.17 7.15
CA TYR A 121 15.36 8.87 7.61
C TYR A 121 15.31 7.79 6.53
N ILE A 122 14.80 8.10 5.37
CA ILE A 122 14.68 7.15 4.25
C ILE A 122 15.61 7.52 3.11
N PHE A 123 16.19 6.49 2.49
CA PHE A 123 16.99 6.64 1.28
C PHE A 123 16.11 6.84 0.05
N GLY A 124 14.95 6.19 0.01
CA GLY A 124 14.03 6.25 -1.10
C GLY A 124 12.65 5.68 -0.78
N TYR A 125 11.76 5.79 -1.74
CA TYR A 125 10.38 5.31 -1.66
C TYR A 125 10.01 4.50 -2.89
N ALA A 126 9.33 3.39 -2.69
CA ALA A 126 8.69 2.61 -3.74
C ALA A 126 7.25 2.27 -3.34
N GLY A 127 6.29 2.76 -4.11
CA GLY A 127 4.87 2.53 -3.84
C GLY A 127 3.95 3.52 -4.57
N PRO A 128 2.63 3.43 -4.33
CA PRO A 128 1.66 4.30 -4.97
C PRO A 128 1.73 5.74 -4.43
N ASP A 129 1.41 6.72 -5.26
CA ASP A 129 1.04 8.04 -4.77
C ASP A 129 -0.45 8.03 -4.43
N ASP A 130 -0.77 7.96 -3.15
CA ASP A 130 -2.15 7.92 -2.65
C ASP A 130 -2.98 9.15 -3.05
N ARG A 131 -2.33 10.31 -3.22
CA ARG A 131 -3.00 11.54 -3.67
C ARG A 131 -3.37 11.45 -5.14
N LEU A 132 -2.42 11.06 -5.99
CA LEU A 132 -2.65 10.94 -7.43
C LEU A 132 -3.70 9.88 -7.73
N ARG A 133 -3.60 8.71 -7.07
CA ARG A 133 -4.55 7.61 -7.23
C ARG A 133 -5.97 8.04 -6.86
N ALA A 134 -6.14 8.68 -5.72
CA ALA A 134 -7.45 9.12 -5.25
C ALA A 134 -8.01 10.29 -6.07
N TYR A 135 -7.15 11.21 -6.53
CA TYR A 135 -7.53 12.29 -7.43
C TYR A 135 -8.04 11.73 -8.77
N ASN A 136 -7.29 10.80 -9.38
CA ASN A 136 -7.70 10.15 -10.62
C ASN A 136 -9.04 9.38 -10.46
N ALA A 137 -9.25 8.71 -9.33
CA ALA A 137 -10.53 8.05 -9.06
C ALA A 137 -11.69 9.05 -8.98
N GLY A 138 -11.47 10.22 -8.39
CA GLY A 138 -12.46 11.31 -8.39
C GLY A 138 -12.76 11.84 -9.80
N GLU A 139 -11.73 12.07 -10.61
CA GLU A 139 -11.88 12.47 -12.02
C GLU A 139 -12.67 11.44 -12.83
N MET A 140 -12.40 10.13 -12.63
CA MET A 140 -13.15 9.06 -13.28
C MET A 140 -14.62 9.08 -12.83
N MET A 141 -14.89 9.31 -11.55
CA MET A 141 -16.25 9.41 -11.03
C MET A 141 -17.01 10.62 -11.60
N VAL A 142 -16.33 11.76 -11.80
CA VAL A 142 -16.92 12.93 -12.49
C VAL A 142 -17.28 12.59 -13.93
N LYS A 143 -16.44 11.82 -14.65
CA LYS A 143 -16.79 11.34 -16.01
C LYS A 143 -18.03 10.41 -15.96
N ALA A 144 -18.07 9.44 -15.04
CA ALA A 144 -19.21 8.55 -14.88
C ALA A 144 -20.51 9.32 -14.54
N MET A 145 -20.42 10.34 -13.70
CA MET A 145 -21.53 11.24 -13.39
C MET A 145 -22.04 11.95 -14.66
N LYS A 146 -21.15 12.51 -15.47
CA LYS A 146 -21.51 13.18 -16.73
C LYS A 146 -22.18 12.24 -17.73
N MET A 147 -21.69 10.99 -17.81
CA MET A 147 -22.34 9.95 -18.64
C MET A 147 -23.75 9.64 -18.15
N LYS A 148 -23.93 9.50 -16.83
CA LYS A 148 -25.25 9.32 -16.22
C LYS A 148 -26.19 10.49 -16.52
N GLN A 149 -25.70 11.73 -16.42
CA GLN A 149 -26.45 12.94 -16.76
C GLN A 149 -26.91 12.94 -18.23
N ALA A 150 -25.99 12.63 -19.16
CA ALA A 150 -26.27 12.56 -20.57
C ALA A 150 -27.36 11.50 -20.93
N ALA A 151 -27.41 10.43 -20.15
CA ALA A 151 -28.45 9.41 -20.25
C ALA A 151 -29.78 9.78 -19.53
N GLY A 152 -29.92 11.01 -19.02
CA GLY A 152 -31.09 11.47 -18.28
C GLY A 152 -31.18 10.96 -16.84
N GLY A 153 -30.14 10.32 -16.32
CA GLY A 153 -30.08 9.83 -14.95
C GLY A 153 -29.95 10.97 -13.95
N LYS A 154 -30.49 10.76 -12.75
CA LYS A 154 -30.49 11.74 -11.65
C LYS A 154 -29.87 11.11 -10.40
N GLY A 155 -29.50 12.00 -9.46
CA GLY A 155 -28.90 11.62 -8.18
C GLY A 155 -27.40 11.38 -8.30
N TYR A 156 -26.62 12.08 -7.46
CA TYR A 156 -25.16 12.11 -7.56
C TYR A 156 -24.50 12.01 -6.18
N ASN A 157 -25.22 11.42 -5.21
CA ASN A 157 -24.67 11.17 -3.88
C ASN A 157 -23.62 10.06 -3.92
N VAL A 158 -22.48 10.32 -3.28
CA VAL A 158 -21.32 9.44 -3.17
C VAL A 158 -21.17 8.99 -1.73
N ILE A 159 -20.86 7.73 -1.51
CA ILE A 159 -20.28 7.28 -0.23
C ILE A 159 -18.82 6.88 -0.44
N ALA A 160 -17.98 7.11 0.58
CA ALA A 160 -16.60 6.66 0.59
C ALA A 160 -16.41 5.52 1.60
N LEU A 161 -15.83 4.43 1.14
CA LEU A 161 -15.38 3.30 1.94
C LEU A 161 -13.88 3.45 2.08
N SER A 162 -13.45 3.95 3.24
CA SER A 162 -12.10 4.45 3.43
C SER A 162 -11.24 3.53 4.30
N TYR A 163 -9.96 3.82 4.33
CA TYR A 163 -9.05 3.32 5.36
C TYR A 163 -9.47 3.84 6.74
N PRO A 164 -9.03 3.19 7.82
CA PRO A 164 -9.19 3.76 9.15
C PRO A 164 -8.69 5.20 9.19
N HIS A 165 -9.46 6.09 9.81
CA HIS A 165 -9.14 7.53 9.81
C HIS A 165 -7.81 7.86 10.51
N SER A 166 -7.32 6.95 11.37
CA SER A 166 -5.98 7.03 11.98
C SER A 166 -4.83 6.63 11.03
N TYR A 167 -5.13 6.01 9.88
CA TYR A 167 -4.12 5.58 8.93
C TYR A 167 -3.57 6.76 8.13
N GLY A 168 -2.25 6.86 7.99
CA GLY A 168 -1.59 7.99 7.34
C GLY A 168 -2.01 8.26 5.89
N GLY A 169 -2.38 7.22 5.13
CA GLY A 169 -2.86 7.34 3.75
C GLY A 169 -4.30 7.84 3.62
N TYR A 170 -5.11 7.76 4.72
CA TYR A 170 -6.51 8.20 4.68
C TYR A 170 -6.65 9.66 4.29
N GLY A 171 -6.01 10.56 5.05
CA GLY A 171 -6.12 12.01 4.83
C GLY A 171 -5.64 12.44 3.45
N LEU A 172 -4.57 11.82 2.95
CA LEU A 172 -4.03 12.06 1.61
C LEU A 172 -5.06 11.70 0.54
N SER A 173 -5.64 10.50 0.65
CA SER A 173 -6.61 9.97 -0.32
C SER A 173 -7.94 10.72 -0.27
N ILE A 174 -8.55 10.90 0.91
CA ILE A 174 -9.89 11.52 0.97
C ILE A 174 -9.87 12.98 0.56
N ASN A 175 -8.81 13.72 0.89
CA ASN A 175 -8.69 15.12 0.50
C ASN A 175 -8.44 15.27 -1.01
N ALA A 176 -7.65 14.40 -1.62
CA ALA A 176 -7.42 14.40 -3.06
C ALA A 176 -8.70 14.01 -3.83
N PHE A 177 -9.43 12.99 -3.36
CA PHE A 177 -10.73 12.63 -3.94
C PHE A 177 -11.72 13.80 -3.87
N LYS A 178 -11.87 14.44 -2.70
CA LYS A 178 -12.73 15.61 -2.52
C LYS A 178 -12.33 16.76 -3.45
N ALA A 179 -11.03 17.01 -3.64
CA ALA A 179 -10.53 18.02 -4.54
C ALA A 179 -10.90 17.73 -6.01
N ALA A 180 -10.81 16.45 -6.42
CA ALA A 180 -11.14 16.05 -7.79
C ALA A 180 -12.64 16.18 -8.11
N ILE A 181 -13.53 15.90 -7.15
CA ILE A 181 -14.97 16.02 -7.36
C ILE A 181 -15.49 17.45 -7.11
N ALA A 182 -14.65 18.35 -6.60
CA ALA A 182 -15.06 19.72 -6.31
C ALA A 182 -15.53 20.45 -7.58
N GLY A 183 -16.64 21.22 -7.48
CA GLY A 183 -17.23 21.92 -8.62
C GLY A 183 -18.04 21.03 -9.56
N SER A 184 -18.18 19.74 -9.30
CA SER A 184 -19.14 18.84 -9.95
C SER A 184 -20.45 18.73 -9.15
N ASP A 185 -21.45 18.03 -9.71
CA ASP A 185 -22.69 17.73 -8.98
C ASP A 185 -22.57 16.56 -8.02
N LEU A 186 -21.39 15.90 -7.93
CA LEU A 186 -21.14 14.82 -6.97
C LEU A 186 -21.18 15.35 -5.54
N ASN A 187 -21.92 14.68 -4.68
CA ASN A 187 -22.08 15.06 -3.29
C ASN A 187 -21.63 13.91 -2.36
N LEU A 188 -20.49 14.06 -1.68
CA LEU A 188 -20.00 13.08 -0.72
C LEU A 188 -20.83 13.14 0.57
N ILE A 189 -21.79 12.21 0.73
CA ILE A 189 -22.74 12.19 1.85
C ILE A 189 -22.27 11.36 3.04
N GLY A 190 -21.21 10.60 2.90
CA GLY A 190 -20.66 9.81 4.00
C GLY A 190 -19.32 9.18 3.68
N ASP A 191 -18.54 8.98 4.73
CA ASP A 191 -17.22 8.39 4.71
C ASP A 191 -17.03 7.52 5.97
N ILE A 192 -16.55 6.30 5.80
CA ILE A 192 -16.35 5.34 6.89
C ILE A 192 -15.15 4.44 6.63
N GLY A 193 -14.33 4.22 7.69
CA GLY A 193 -13.21 3.29 7.68
C GLY A 193 -13.22 2.41 8.93
N GLU A 194 -13.62 1.15 8.79
CA GLU A 194 -13.67 0.15 9.89
C GLU A 194 -12.39 -0.68 10.00
N GLY A 195 -11.52 -0.65 9.00
CA GLY A 195 -10.31 -1.43 8.91
C GLY A 195 -9.93 -1.73 7.47
N PHE A 196 -8.93 -2.58 7.28
CA PHE A 196 -8.51 -3.05 5.96
C PHE A 196 -9.24 -4.34 5.59
N GLY A 197 -9.26 -4.65 4.29
CA GLY A 197 -9.77 -5.89 3.74
C GLY A 197 -11.28 -5.96 3.58
N GLN A 198 -11.73 -7.02 2.91
CA GLN A 198 -13.10 -7.19 2.45
C GLN A 198 -14.14 -7.23 3.59
N ALA A 199 -13.83 -7.93 4.70
CA ALA A 199 -14.76 -8.04 5.83
C ALA A 199 -15.04 -6.68 6.50
N ASN A 200 -14.02 -5.83 6.64
CA ASN A 200 -14.18 -4.50 7.19
C ASN A 200 -14.85 -3.54 6.20
N GLY A 201 -14.59 -3.70 4.89
CA GLY A 201 -15.31 -2.98 3.85
C GLY A 201 -16.82 -3.26 3.87
N TYR A 202 -17.21 -4.53 3.99
CA TYR A 202 -18.61 -4.94 4.17
C TYR A 202 -19.23 -4.30 5.43
N LYS A 203 -18.56 -4.44 6.58
CA LYS A 203 -19.04 -3.91 7.85
C LYS A 203 -19.21 -2.39 7.82
N GLY A 204 -18.23 -1.69 7.25
CA GLY A 204 -18.29 -0.23 7.07
C GLY A 204 -19.43 0.19 6.17
N ALA A 205 -19.58 -0.44 5.00
CA ALA A 205 -20.64 -0.16 4.06
C ALA A 205 -22.03 -0.39 4.70
N ALA A 206 -22.25 -1.52 5.37
CA ALA A 206 -23.54 -1.82 6.03
C ALA A 206 -23.93 -0.74 7.05
N LYS A 207 -22.97 -0.27 7.86
CA LYS A 207 -23.20 0.83 8.81
C LYS A 207 -23.52 2.16 8.09
N LEU A 208 -22.76 2.47 7.04
CA LEU A 208 -22.93 3.73 6.31
C LEU A 208 -24.25 3.76 5.55
N ILE A 209 -24.62 2.66 4.88
CA ILE A 209 -25.89 2.49 4.19
C ILE A 209 -27.07 2.76 5.16
N ALA A 210 -27.05 2.11 6.32
CA ALA A 210 -28.10 2.32 7.35
C ALA A 210 -28.25 3.78 7.75
N LYS A 211 -27.14 4.54 7.78
CA LYS A 211 -27.10 5.96 8.17
C LYS A 211 -27.63 6.89 7.09
N VAL A 212 -27.37 6.57 5.81
CA VAL A 212 -27.62 7.50 4.69
C VAL A 212 -28.68 7.00 3.69
N LYS A 213 -29.35 5.87 3.96
CA LYS A 213 -30.31 5.23 3.06
C LYS A 213 -31.40 6.16 2.49
N ASP A 214 -31.88 7.08 3.33
CA ASP A 214 -32.98 8.01 2.97
C ASP A 214 -32.50 9.13 2.02
N GLN A 215 -31.18 9.30 1.86
CA GLN A 215 -30.60 10.28 0.93
C GLN A 215 -30.38 9.69 -0.48
N GLY A 216 -30.42 8.37 -0.62
CA GLY A 216 -30.07 7.64 -1.83
C GLY A 216 -28.55 7.62 -2.08
N ILE A 217 -28.03 6.43 -2.40
CA ILE A 217 -26.61 6.23 -2.77
C ILE A 217 -26.57 5.99 -4.28
N HIS A 218 -25.72 6.73 -4.99
CA HIS A 218 -25.65 6.68 -6.45
C HIS A 218 -24.25 6.31 -6.96
N PHE A 219 -23.22 6.59 -6.16
CA PHE A 219 -21.84 6.25 -6.44
C PHE A 219 -21.15 5.78 -5.15
N VAL A 220 -20.18 4.90 -5.31
CA VAL A 220 -19.33 4.44 -4.22
C VAL A 220 -17.85 4.62 -4.59
N TYR A 221 -17.09 5.21 -3.69
CA TYR A 221 -15.63 5.28 -3.75
C TYR A 221 -15.03 4.32 -2.75
N GLY A 222 -14.17 3.41 -3.18
CA GLY A 222 -13.35 2.56 -2.31
C GLY A 222 -11.89 2.96 -2.37
N MET A 223 -11.24 3.08 -1.21
CA MET A 223 -9.82 3.43 -1.17
C MET A 223 -8.90 2.29 -1.61
N ASP A 224 -9.38 1.03 -1.56
CA ASP A 224 -8.75 -0.13 -2.20
C ASP A 224 -9.80 -1.14 -2.67
N ASP A 225 -9.35 -2.12 -3.47
CA ASP A 225 -10.22 -3.11 -4.09
C ASP A 225 -10.85 -4.06 -3.06
N ALA A 226 -10.13 -4.41 -2.00
CA ALA A 226 -10.63 -5.33 -0.98
C ALA A 226 -11.75 -4.68 -0.18
N ILE A 227 -11.57 -3.43 0.27
CA ILE A 227 -12.60 -2.65 0.96
C ILE A 227 -13.81 -2.44 0.04
N LEU A 228 -13.57 -2.06 -1.22
CA LEU A 228 -14.63 -1.84 -2.20
C LEU A 228 -15.43 -3.11 -2.47
N THR A 229 -14.78 -4.25 -2.69
CA THR A 229 -15.42 -5.55 -2.92
C THR A 229 -16.37 -5.93 -1.76
N GLY A 230 -15.92 -5.73 -0.53
CA GLY A 230 -16.76 -5.94 0.65
C GLY A 230 -17.95 -4.98 0.69
N GLY A 231 -17.70 -3.72 0.37
CA GLY A 231 -18.74 -2.70 0.32
C GLY A 231 -19.80 -2.94 -0.72
N ILE A 232 -19.42 -3.39 -1.90
CA ILE A 232 -20.36 -3.72 -2.97
C ILE A 232 -21.28 -4.86 -2.54
N LYS A 233 -20.75 -5.90 -1.91
CA LYS A 233 -21.59 -6.97 -1.38
C LYS A 233 -22.65 -6.42 -0.41
N ALA A 234 -22.31 -5.52 0.48
CA ALA A 234 -23.26 -4.90 1.40
C ALA A 234 -24.30 -4.03 0.67
N LEU A 235 -23.90 -3.33 -0.40
CA LEU A 235 -24.82 -2.55 -1.23
C LEU A 235 -25.83 -3.44 -1.96
N GLU A 236 -25.37 -4.54 -2.57
CA GLU A 236 -26.22 -5.52 -3.25
C GLU A 236 -27.23 -6.16 -2.29
N GLU A 237 -26.78 -6.57 -1.09
CA GLU A 237 -27.66 -7.10 -0.05
C GLU A 237 -28.69 -6.07 0.45
N ALA A 238 -28.36 -4.78 0.39
CA ALA A 238 -29.28 -3.68 0.69
C ALA A 238 -30.21 -3.30 -0.48
N GLY A 239 -30.13 -4.03 -1.60
CA GLY A 239 -31.01 -3.85 -2.76
C GLY A 239 -30.52 -2.83 -3.80
N TYR A 240 -29.27 -2.35 -3.68
CA TYR A 240 -28.69 -1.52 -4.73
C TYR A 240 -28.22 -2.39 -5.91
N ASN A 241 -28.50 -1.96 -7.12
CA ASN A 241 -27.92 -2.56 -8.32
C ASN A 241 -26.59 -1.89 -8.62
N VAL A 242 -25.48 -2.60 -8.37
CA VAL A 242 -24.15 -2.07 -8.60
C VAL A 242 -23.70 -2.41 -10.02
N ASP A 243 -23.47 -1.39 -10.83
CA ASP A 243 -22.97 -1.55 -12.19
C ASP A 243 -21.45 -1.53 -12.22
N TRP A 244 -20.85 -2.72 -12.26
CA TRP A 244 -19.42 -2.92 -12.40
C TRP A 244 -18.88 -2.59 -13.79
N LYS A 245 -19.72 -2.67 -14.81
CA LYS A 245 -19.32 -2.50 -16.22
C LYS A 245 -19.11 -1.04 -16.59
N ALA A 246 -19.72 -0.12 -15.86
CA ALA A 246 -19.47 1.30 -16.03
C ALA A 246 -18.02 1.72 -15.73
N MET A 247 -17.24 0.80 -15.15
CA MET A 247 -15.81 0.97 -14.83
C MET A 247 -14.90 0.18 -15.77
N ASP A 248 -15.42 -0.43 -16.81
CA ASP A 248 -14.64 -1.19 -17.78
C ASP A 248 -13.70 -0.26 -18.58
N ASN A 249 -12.44 -0.70 -18.75
CA ASN A 249 -11.38 0.10 -19.37
C ASN A 249 -11.66 0.55 -20.80
N ASP A 250 -12.66 -0.05 -21.46
CA ASP A 250 -13.08 0.36 -22.80
C ASP A 250 -13.97 1.63 -22.81
N SER A 251 -14.30 2.16 -21.62
CA SER A 251 -15.11 3.38 -21.45
C SER A 251 -14.28 4.60 -20.98
N VAL A 252 -12.97 4.47 -20.93
CA VAL A 252 -12.04 5.53 -20.47
C VAL A 252 -11.17 6.01 -21.62
#